data_afe0ef794244d549230c716e893b8110
#
_entry.id   afe0ef794244d549230c716e893b8110
#
_cell.length_a   1.000
_cell.length_b   1.000
_cell.length_c   1.000
_cell.angle_alpha   90.00
_cell.angle_beta   90.00
_cell.angle_gamma   90.00
#
_symmetry.space_group_name_H-M   'P 1'
#
loop_
_entity.id
_entity.type
_entity.pdbx_description
1 polymer ?
#
loop_
_entity_poly.entity_id
_entity_poly.type
_entity_poly.pdbx_seq_one_letter_code
_entity_poly.pdbx_strand_id
1 'polypeptide(L)'
;MSRYVIERNLPEGLSDGDVDAAVRRTVAVNADLPTVTWIGSHLATDHRKFFCIYEAPGPEVIRKAARLAEIPCDVVTEVRPVDPESYADSQL
;
A
#
# COMPACT_ATOMS: atom_id res chain seq x y z
N MET A 1 5.58 -2.66 -15.10
CA MET A 1 5.59 -2.56 -13.63
C MET A 1 4.49 -3.41 -13.06
N SER A 2 4.75 -4.04 -11.95
CA SER A 2 3.75 -4.88 -11.30
C SER A 2 3.00 -4.09 -10.24
N ARG A 3 1.80 -4.53 -9.93
CA ARG A 3 0.98 -3.95 -8.89
C ARG A 3 0.98 -4.86 -7.68
N TYR A 4 1.02 -4.25 -6.48
CA TYR A 4 1.11 -4.97 -5.23
C TYR A 4 0.11 -4.43 -4.22
N VAL A 5 -0.45 -5.34 -3.42
CA VAL A 5 -1.20 -4.98 -2.21
C VAL A 5 -0.30 -5.28 -1.02
N ILE A 6 -0.12 -4.29 -0.18
CA ILE A 6 0.70 -4.41 1.03
C ILE A 6 -0.24 -4.39 2.24
N GLU A 7 -0.12 -5.40 3.10
CA GLU A 7 -0.82 -5.43 4.37
C GLU A 7 0.16 -5.05 5.47
N ARG A 8 -0.26 -4.09 6.28
CA ARG A 8 0.53 -3.60 7.41
C ARG A 8 -0.28 -3.81 8.67
N ASN A 9 0.28 -4.57 9.61
CA ASN A 9 -0.36 -4.80 10.90
C ASN A 9 0.02 -3.71 11.88
N LEU A 10 -0.99 -3.14 12.55
CA LEU A 10 -0.84 -2.06 13.52
C LEU A 10 -1.37 -2.59 14.84
N PRO A 11 -0.54 -3.34 15.59
CA PRO A 11 -1.04 -4.20 16.68
C PRO A 11 -1.82 -3.47 17.76
N GLU A 12 -1.43 -2.25 18.10
CA GLU A 12 -2.11 -1.49 19.16
C GLU A 12 -3.18 -0.55 18.62
N GLY A 13 -3.38 -0.56 17.31
CA GLY A 13 -4.14 0.49 16.66
C GLY A 13 -3.43 1.85 16.80
N LEU A 14 -3.35 2.61 15.75
CA LEU A 14 -2.74 3.92 15.79
C LEU A 14 -3.81 4.99 15.97
N SER A 15 -3.48 6.07 16.67
CA SER A 15 -4.32 7.26 16.68
C SER A 15 -4.32 7.90 15.29
N ASP A 16 -5.30 8.75 15.02
CA ASP A 16 -5.36 9.49 13.76
C ASP A 16 -4.09 10.31 13.53
N GLY A 17 -3.56 10.91 14.59
CA GLY A 17 -2.31 11.67 14.49
C GLY A 17 -1.12 10.81 14.12
N ASP A 18 -1.04 9.60 14.66
CA ASP A 18 0.03 8.65 14.31
C ASP A 18 -0.10 8.16 12.88
N VAL A 19 -1.33 7.92 12.42
CA VAL A 19 -1.59 7.55 11.02
C VAL A 19 -1.15 8.68 10.10
N ASP A 20 -1.52 9.91 10.38
CA ASP A 20 -1.12 11.06 9.56
C ASP A 20 0.40 11.20 9.51
N ALA A 21 1.08 11.03 10.63
CA ALA A 21 2.54 11.11 10.68
C ALA A 21 3.18 10.01 9.81
N ALA A 22 2.67 8.79 9.90
CA ALA A 22 3.17 7.67 9.10
C ALA A 22 2.93 7.91 7.60
N VAL A 23 1.78 8.42 7.23
CA VAL A 23 1.46 8.75 5.83
C VAL A 23 2.40 9.83 5.31
N ARG A 24 2.66 10.87 6.09
CA ARG A 24 3.59 11.94 5.68
C ARG A 24 5.00 11.42 5.47
N ARG A 25 5.49 10.54 6.36
CA ARG A 25 6.81 9.91 6.20
C ARG A 25 6.86 9.08 4.91
N THR A 26 5.79 8.34 4.64
CA THR A 26 5.71 7.49 3.45
C THR A 26 5.72 8.34 2.18
N VAL A 27 4.99 9.42 2.14
CA VAL A 27 4.99 10.34 0.99
C VAL A 27 6.41 10.87 0.75
N ALA A 28 7.09 11.30 1.82
CA ALA A 28 8.45 11.83 1.71
C ALA A 28 9.44 10.79 1.19
N VAL A 29 9.36 9.55 1.70
CA VAL A 29 10.23 8.46 1.24
C VAL A 29 9.97 8.12 -0.22
N ASN A 30 8.70 8.01 -0.61
CA ASN A 30 8.35 7.65 -1.98
C ASN A 30 8.76 8.71 -2.98
N ALA A 31 8.83 9.97 -2.58
CA ALA A 31 9.32 11.05 -3.44
C ALA A 31 10.76 10.82 -3.91
N ASP A 32 11.55 10.11 -3.11
CA ASP A 32 12.95 9.80 -3.42
C ASP A 32 13.12 8.44 -4.11
N LEU A 33 12.02 7.73 -4.38
CA LEU A 33 12.04 6.41 -5.02
C LEU A 33 11.17 6.45 -6.28
N PRO A 34 11.72 6.95 -7.41
CA PRO A 34 10.91 7.23 -8.60
C PRO A 34 10.27 5.99 -9.24
N THR A 35 10.76 4.78 -8.92
CA THR A 35 10.18 3.54 -9.45
C THR A 35 8.97 3.05 -8.67
N VAL A 36 8.67 3.68 -7.53
CA VAL A 36 7.56 3.31 -6.66
C VAL A 36 6.44 4.33 -6.81
N THR A 37 5.24 3.85 -7.14
CA THR A 37 4.05 4.69 -7.21
C THR A 37 3.02 4.19 -6.20
N TRP A 38 2.64 5.06 -5.28
CA TRP A 38 1.60 4.77 -4.30
C TRP A 38 0.24 5.13 -4.90
N ILE A 39 -0.58 4.10 -5.17
CA ILE A 39 -1.88 4.28 -5.83
C ILE A 39 -2.92 4.76 -4.81
N GLY A 40 -2.95 4.14 -3.65
CA GLY A 40 -3.90 4.49 -2.60
C GLY A 40 -3.86 3.49 -1.47
N SER A 41 -4.69 3.73 -0.46
CA SER A 41 -4.73 2.89 0.73
C SER A 41 -6.11 2.87 1.34
N HIS A 42 -6.36 1.83 2.14
CA HIS A 42 -7.54 1.71 2.97
C HIS A 42 -7.10 1.38 4.39
N LEU A 43 -7.54 2.18 5.33
CA LEU A 43 -7.28 1.94 6.75
C LEU A 43 -8.49 1.23 7.34
N ALA A 44 -8.26 0.10 8.01
CA ALA A 44 -9.33 -0.58 8.73
C ALA A 44 -9.92 0.37 9.78
N THR A 45 -11.23 0.31 9.97
CA THR A 45 -11.91 1.28 10.84
C THR A 45 -11.51 1.17 12.31
N ASP A 46 -10.95 0.02 12.71
CA ASP A 46 -10.40 -0.16 14.06
C ASP A 46 -8.93 0.29 14.15
N HIS A 47 -8.36 0.83 13.07
CA HIS A 47 -6.98 1.30 12.97
C HIS A 47 -5.92 0.22 13.21
N ARG A 48 -6.27 -1.05 13.05
CA ARG A 48 -5.35 -2.15 13.32
C ARG A 48 -4.70 -2.74 12.07
N LYS A 49 -5.19 -2.36 10.91
CA LYS A 49 -4.64 -2.86 9.65
C LYS A 49 -4.72 -1.78 8.58
N PHE A 50 -3.66 -1.71 7.78
CA PHE A 50 -3.55 -0.76 6.68
C PHE A 50 -3.31 -1.56 5.40
N PHE A 51 -4.10 -1.31 4.37
CA PHE A 51 -3.95 -1.95 3.06
C PHE A 51 -3.53 -0.89 2.07
N CYS A 52 -2.34 -1.06 1.49
CA CYS A 52 -1.78 -0.10 0.54
C CYS A 52 -1.64 -0.73 -0.84
N ILE A 53 -1.90 0.03 -1.88
CA ILE A 53 -1.77 -0.42 -3.26
C ILE A 53 -0.65 0.37 -3.91
N TYR A 54 0.33 -0.34 -4.47
CA TYR A 54 1.51 0.24 -5.09
C TYR A 54 1.75 -0.34 -6.47
N GLU A 55 2.44 0.42 -7.31
CA GLU A 55 3.11 -0.10 -8.50
C GLU A 55 4.61 0.05 -8.33
N ALA A 56 5.34 -1.00 -8.68
CA ALA A 56 6.79 -1.05 -8.52
C ALA A 56 7.38 -2.14 -9.42
N PRO A 57 8.69 -2.11 -9.69
CA PRO A 57 9.33 -3.16 -10.50
C PRO A 57 9.43 -4.50 -9.77
N GLY A 58 9.38 -4.50 -8.44
CA GLY A 58 9.42 -5.73 -7.65
C GLY A 58 9.11 -5.44 -6.20
N PRO A 59 8.93 -6.49 -5.37
CA PRO A 59 8.60 -6.30 -3.95
C PRO A 59 9.75 -5.73 -3.12
N GLU A 60 11.00 -5.88 -3.58
CA GLU A 60 12.17 -5.46 -2.81
C GLU A 60 12.18 -3.95 -2.56
N VAL A 61 11.83 -3.15 -3.59
CA VAL A 61 11.82 -1.70 -3.45
C VAL A 61 10.69 -1.25 -2.53
N ILE A 62 9.56 -1.98 -2.51
CA ILE A 62 8.45 -1.73 -1.60
C ILE A 62 8.89 -1.96 -0.16
N ARG A 63 9.59 -3.08 0.10
CA ARG A 63 10.11 -3.39 1.43
C ARG A 63 11.15 -2.38 1.87
N LYS A 64 11.99 -1.93 0.95
CA LYS A 64 12.95 -0.86 1.23
C LYS A 64 12.25 0.44 1.61
N ALA A 65 11.22 0.82 0.86
CA ALA A 65 10.46 2.02 1.16
C ALA A 65 9.82 1.96 2.55
N ALA A 66 9.28 0.79 2.92
CA ALA A 66 8.70 0.60 4.24
C ALA A 66 9.73 0.76 5.35
N ARG A 67 10.94 0.21 5.17
CA ARG A 67 12.01 0.36 6.15
C ARG A 67 12.41 1.83 6.31
N LEU A 68 12.55 2.55 5.20
CA LEU A 68 12.93 3.96 5.24
C LEU A 68 11.84 4.83 5.88
N ALA A 69 10.59 4.50 5.68
CA ALA A 69 9.46 5.22 6.28
C ALA A 69 9.15 4.77 7.71
N GLU A 70 9.82 3.71 8.18
CA GLU A 70 9.59 3.14 9.51
C GLU A 70 8.15 2.71 9.72
N ILE A 71 7.61 1.99 8.73
CA ILE A 71 6.25 1.46 8.79
C ILE A 71 6.28 -0.06 8.58
N PRO A 72 5.30 -0.79 9.13
CA PRO A 72 5.24 -2.24 8.93
C PRO A 72 5.03 -2.62 7.47
N CYS A 73 5.53 -3.80 7.10
CA CYS A 73 5.33 -4.37 5.77
C CYS A 73 5.23 -5.88 5.96
N ASP A 74 4.05 -6.34 6.38
CA ASP A 74 3.88 -7.72 6.82
C ASP A 74 3.64 -8.67 5.66
N VAL A 75 2.83 -8.27 4.69
CA VAL A 75 2.52 -9.08 3.52
C VAL A 75 2.59 -8.20 2.29
N VAL A 76 3.29 -8.68 1.25
CA VAL A 76 3.33 -8.04 -0.07
C VAL A 76 2.85 -9.07 -1.08
N THR A 77 1.73 -8.79 -1.73
CA THR A 77 1.11 -9.71 -2.68
C THR A 77 1.03 -9.04 -4.05
N GLU A 78 1.62 -9.68 -5.05
CA GLU A 78 1.44 -9.21 -6.42
C GLU A 78 0.02 -9.49 -6.87
N VAL A 79 -0.61 -8.50 -7.50
CA VAL A 79 -2.01 -8.59 -7.90
C VAL A 79 -2.19 -8.03 -9.30
N ARG A 80 -3.30 -8.37 -9.92
CA ARG A 80 -3.78 -7.67 -11.10
C ARG A 80 -5.18 -7.16 -10.84
N PRO A 81 -5.55 -5.99 -11.38
CA PRO A 81 -6.91 -5.50 -11.20
C PRO A 81 -7.90 -6.39 -11.95
N VAL A 82 -9.07 -6.57 -11.36
CA VAL A 82 -10.20 -7.21 -11.99
C VAL A 82 -11.36 -6.21 -11.92
N ASP A 83 -11.81 -5.76 -13.06
CA ASP A 83 -12.89 -4.79 -13.16
C ASP A 83 -14.17 -5.52 -13.52
N PRO A 84 -15.16 -5.60 -12.62
CA PRO A 84 -16.43 -6.27 -12.92
C PRO A 84 -17.12 -5.72 -14.16
N GLU A 85 -17.01 -4.44 -14.41
CA GLU A 85 -17.65 -3.83 -15.57
C GLU A 85 -17.11 -4.35 -16.89
N SER A 86 -15.83 -4.74 -16.93
CA SER A 86 -15.24 -5.29 -18.14
C SER A 86 -15.80 -6.67 -18.49
N TYR A 87 -16.44 -7.35 -17.54
CA TYR A 87 -17.06 -8.65 -17.72
C TYR A 87 -18.57 -8.57 -17.95
N ALA A 88 -19.21 -7.48 -17.60
CA ALA A 88 -20.65 -7.33 -17.73
C ALA A 88 -21.10 -7.45 -19.19
N ASP A 89 -20.37 -6.85 -20.12
CA ASP A 89 -20.70 -6.86 -21.53
C ASP A 89 -20.52 -8.25 -22.17
N SER A 90 -19.60 -9.05 -21.66
CA SER A 90 -19.32 -10.36 -22.22
C SER A 90 -20.42 -11.40 -21.93
N GLN A 91 -21.40 -11.04 -21.11
CA GLN A 91 -22.50 -11.93 -20.74
C GLN A 91 -23.72 -11.73 -21.62
N LEU A 92 -23.69 -10.79 -22.50
CA LEU A 92 -24.77 -10.47 -23.42
C LEU A 92 -24.67 -11.29 -24.74
#